data_48759521cd7f3b985f4d8d209fda7721
#
_entry.id   48759521cd7f3b985f4d8d209fda7721
#
_cell.length_a   1.000
_cell.length_b   1.000
_cell.length_c   1.000
_cell.angle_alpha   90.00
_cell.angle_beta   90.00
_cell.angle_gamma   90.00
#
_symmetry.space_group_name_H-M   'P 1'
#
loop_
_entity.id
_entity.type
_entity.pdbx_description
1 polymer ?
#
loop_
_entity_poly.entity_id
_entity_poly.type
_entity_poly.pdbx_seq_one_letter_code
_entity_poly.pdbx_strand_id
1 'polypeptide(L)'
;MVDLATVDYFSDQAVTQDPYAYYDYLRGCGPVFTEPHHGVVAVTGYDEVLAAFKDHESFSAVNAIGGPFPPLPFEPAGDDITEQIEAHRHEFPIFEHVVVMDPPAHTRARSLLAGLLTPKRLKENEEFIWRLTDTQLDEFIGTGACEFLFDYAKPYATLAITDLLGVPEEDRAEFRRALGAGHREGQHVGSLDGTPVGLNPLHYLDEKFSGYLTERRREPRGDVLSSLAAATYPDGSTPDLLEVVHPATFLFGAGQETVTKLLGAAVQTLGDRPDLQQTLRDNPALIPAFIEEALRIQSPTKIDFRLARKTTTLGGVPIKAGTVLMLCLGAANRDPRKFANPDEFRLDRKNVREHIAFGRGIHTCAGAPLARVEGRITIHRMLDRMRDIRISEAHHGPADRRRYSYEPTFLLRGLTELHIEFDPVG
;
A
#
# COMPACT_ATOMS: atom_id res chain seq x y z
N MET A 1 5.08 29.76 11.49
CA MET A 1 5.65 28.53 10.86
C MET A 1 6.01 27.58 11.97
N VAL A 2 5.61 26.33 11.85
CA VAL A 2 6.04 25.29 12.79
C VAL A 2 7.55 25.09 12.63
N ASP A 3 8.26 25.00 13.74
CA ASP A 3 9.70 24.66 13.70
C ASP A 3 9.83 23.13 13.47
N LEU A 4 10.10 22.75 12.22
CA LEU A 4 10.19 21.36 11.80
C LEU A 4 11.30 20.57 12.51
N ALA A 5 12.28 21.24 13.10
CA ALA A 5 13.33 20.60 13.90
C ALA A 5 12.81 20.05 15.23
N THR A 6 11.67 20.55 15.72
CA THR A 6 11.06 20.13 16.99
C THR A 6 9.86 19.20 16.81
N VAL A 7 9.49 18.89 15.56
CA VAL A 7 8.35 18.03 15.24
C VAL A 7 8.69 16.55 15.48
N ASP A 8 7.86 15.88 16.24
CA ASP A 8 7.83 14.42 16.29
C ASP A 8 6.89 13.88 15.23
N TYR A 9 7.45 13.30 14.17
CA TYR A 9 6.69 12.73 13.04
C TYR A 9 5.64 11.70 13.48
N PHE A 10 5.91 10.93 14.52
CA PHE A 10 5.04 9.83 14.95
C PHE A 10 3.87 10.28 15.83
N SER A 11 3.88 11.51 16.32
CA SER A 11 2.83 12.06 17.19
C SER A 11 2.14 13.29 16.59
N ASP A 12 2.79 14.03 15.68
CA ASP A 12 2.21 15.23 15.05
C ASP A 12 1.26 14.84 13.91
N GLN A 13 -0.05 14.94 14.17
CA GLN A 13 -1.08 14.61 13.22
C GLN A 13 -1.04 15.48 11.96
N ALA A 14 -0.74 16.77 12.08
CA ALA A 14 -0.71 17.68 10.94
C ALA A 14 0.41 17.31 9.97
N VAL A 15 1.58 16.97 10.50
CA VAL A 15 2.73 16.52 9.71
C VAL A 15 2.48 15.13 9.11
N THR A 16 1.84 14.24 9.84
CA THR A 16 1.54 12.90 9.31
C THR A 16 0.52 12.97 8.17
N GLN A 17 -0.44 13.88 8.25
CA GLN A 17 -1.42 14.11 7.18
C GLN A 17 -0.82 14.77 5.95
N ASP A 18 0.12 15.73 6.12
CA ASP A 18 0.89 16.35 5.03
C ASP A 18 2.39 16.35 5.32
N PRO A 19 3.11 15.26 5.01
CA PRO A 19 4.48 15.07 5.44
C PRO A 19 5.53 15.75 4.53
N TYR A 20 5.13 16.34 3.40
CA TYR A 20 6.09 16.73 2.37
C TYR A 20 7.05 17.85 2.82
N ALA A 21 6.54 18.85 3.54
CA ALA A 21 7.41 19.90 4.11
C ALA A 21 8.41 19.33 5.13
N TYR A 22 7.98 18.33 5.92
CA TYR A 22 8.87 17.64 6.85
C TYR A 22 9.90 16.76 6.11
N TYR A 23 9.49 16.09 5.04
CA TYR A 23 10.43 15.32 4.20
C TYR A 23 11.48 16.22 3.54
N ASP A 24 11.10 17.42 3.11
CA ASP A 24 12.05 18.39 2.54
C ASP A 24 13.02 18.90 3.58
N TYR A 25 12.53 19.15 4.81
CA TYR A 25 13.40 19.48 5.94
C TYR A 25 14.41 18.36 6.22
N LEU A 26 13.95 17.11 6.37
CA LEU A 26 14.84 15.96 6.58
C LEU A 26 15.87 15.80 5.46
N ARG A 27 15.44 15.94 4.21
CA ARG A 27 16.33 15.87 3.04
C ARG A 27 17.37 17.00 3.07
N GLY A 28 16.99 18.18 3.57
CA GLY A 28 17.91 19.31 3.79
C GLY A 28 18.98 19.02 4.83
N CYS A 29 18.68 18.20 5.84
CA CYS A 29 19.65 17.71 6.83
C CYS A 29 20.57 16.62 6.24
N GLY A 30 20.09 15.87 5.25
CA GLY A 30 20.82 14.81 4.54
C GLY A 30 19.89 13.71 4.03
N PRO A 31 20.31 12.94 3.02
CA PRO A 31 19.49 11.85 2.48
C PRO A 31 19.31 10.68 3.48
N VAL A 32 20.18 10.60 4.48
CA VAL A 32 20.12 9.69 5.64
C VAL A 32 20.37 10.54 6.88
N PHE A 33 19.38 10.64 7.75
CA PHE A 33 19.42 11.53 8.91
C PHE A 33 18.77 10.88 10.14
N THR A 34 19.41 10.93 11.30
CA THR A 34 18.80 10.43 12.54
C THR A 34 17.84 11.48 13.10
N GLU A 35 16.56 11.15 13.18
CA GLU A 35 15.57 12.03 13.76
C GLU A 35 15.73 12.12 15.31
N PRO A 36 15.42 13.27 15.92
CA PRO A 36 15.83 13.51 17.30
C PRO A 36 14.93 12.88 18.39
N HIS A 37 13.71 12.44 18.05
CA HIS A 37 12.74 12.03 19.07
C HIS A 37 12.80 10.54 19.43
N HIS A 38 12.91 9.68 18.44
CA HIS A 38 12.87 8.21 18.61
C HIS A 38 14.20 7.55 18.20
N GLY A 39 15.19 8.33 17.74
CA GLY A 39 16.47 7.80 17.26
C GLY A 39 16.36 6.97 15.97
N VAL A 40 15.23 7.09 15.27
CA VAL A 40 15.00 6.44 13.99
C VAL A 40 15.83 7.11 12.91
N VAL A 41 16.45 6.33 12.04
CA VAL A 41 17.19 6.86 10.90
C VAL A 41 16.24 7.06 9.72
N ALA A 42 15.89 8.31 9.44
CA ALA A 42 15.08 8.68 8.28
C ALA A 42 15.94 8.63 7.00
N VAL A 43 15.45 7.90 5.99
CA VAL A 43 16.08 7.74 4.68
C VAL A 43 15.15 8.37 3.65
N THR A 44 15.50 9.55 3.15
CA THR A 44 14.68 10.37 2.24
C THR A 44 15.19 10.38 0.81
N GLY A 45 16.45 10.02 0.60
CA GLY A 45 17.06 10.00 -0.72
C GLY A 45 16.66 8.76 -1.51
N TYR A 46 16.40 8.94 -2.82
CA TYR A 46 15.97 7.85 -3.70
C TYR A 46 16.97 6.70 -3.76
N ASP A 47 18.25 6.98 -3.98
CA ASP A 47 19.28 5.95 -4.11
C ASP A 47 19.54 5.24 -2.78
N GLU A 48 19.45 5.96 -1.68
CA GLU A 48 19.64 5.44 -0.34
C GLU A 48 18.47 4.52 0.08
N VAL A 49 17.22 4.91 -0.19
CA VAL A 49 16.04 4.04 0.01
C VAL A 49 16.15 2.78 -0.86
N LEU A 50 16.55 2.94 -2.14
CA LEU A 50 16.74 1.82 -3.05
C LEU A 50 17.84 0.86 -2.57
N ALA A 51 18.94 1.37 -2.02
CA ALA A 51 20.02 0.58 -1.46
C ALA A 51 19.54 -0.22 -0.24
N ALA A 52 18.81 0.41 0.69
CA ALA A 52 18.26 -0.26 1.85
C ALA A 52 17.26 -1.37 1.48
N PHE A 53 16.40 -1.16 0.48
CA PHE A 53 15.48 -2.20 -0.01
C PHE A 53 16.18 -3.41 -0.63
N LYS A 54 17.35 -3.22 -1.23
CA LYS A 54 18.11 -4.30 -1.89
C LYS A 54 19.01 -5.08 -0.93
N ASP A 55 19.42 -4.47 0.15
CA ASP A 55 20.34 -5.06 1.13
C ASP A 55 19.58 -5.71 2.30
N HIS A 56 18.91 -6.83 2.01
CA HIS A 56 18.20 -7.62 3.02
C HIS A 56 19.17 -8.39 3.95
N GLU A 57 20.46 -8.46 3.62
CA GLU A 57 21.49 -9.03 4.48
C GLU A 57 21.83 -8.11 5.66
N SER A 58 21.75 -6.79 5.45
CA SER A 58 21.99 -5.80 6.51
C SER A 58 20.71 -5.28 7.15
N PHE A 59 19.59 -5.29 6.41
CA PHE A 59 18.34 -4.66 6.82
C PHE A 59 17.17 -5.66 6.81
N SER A 60 16.76 -6.11 7.99
CA SER A 60 15.63 -7.02 8.21
C SER A 60 14.29 -6.30 7.98
N ALA A 61 13.31 -7.03 7.44
CA ALA A 61 11.94 -6.56 7.31
C ALA A 61 11.09 -6.79 8.57
N VAL A 62 11.64 -7.33 9.65
CA VAL A 62 10.89 -7.78 10.83
C VAL A 62 9.95 -6.73 11.44
N ASN A 63 10.27 -5.44 11.29
CA ASN A 63 9.48 -4.30 11.76
C ASN A 63 8.86 -3.45 10.63
N ALA A 64 8.73 -4.00 9.42
CA ALA A 64 8.35 -3.24 8.21
C ALA A 64 7.07 -2.41 8.37
N ILE A 65 6.11 -2.88 9.14
CA ILE A 65 4.82 -2.19 9.36
C ILE A 65 4.72 -1.45 10.68
N GLY A 66 5.50 -1.84 11.68
CA GLY A 66 5.45 -1.27 13.04
C GLY A 66 6.43 -0.12 13.24
N GLY A 67 7.55 -0.15 12.54
CA GLY A 67 8.63 0.81 12.72
C GLY A 67 9.23 0.72 14.14
N PRO A 68 9.27 1.85 14.87
CA PRO A 68 9.74 1.87 16.25
C PRO A 68 8.70 1.37 17.27
N PHE A 69 7.49 0.98 16.84
CA PHE A 69 6.38 0.57 17.71
C PHE A 69 5.84 -0.83 17.36
N PRO A 70 5.71 -1.75 18.33
CA PRO A 70 6.25 -1.62 19.71
C PRO A 70 7.79 -1.53 19.71
N PRO A 71 8.39 -1.13 20.84
CA PRO A 71 9.84 -1.25 21.01
C PRO A 71 10.33 -2.66 20.77
N LEU A 72 11.62 -2.81 20.44
CA LEU A 72 12.22 -4.13 20.24
C LEU A 72 12.02 -5.01 21.49
N PRO A 73 11.68 -6.30 21.33
CA PRO A 73 11.46 -7.20 22.47
C PRO A 73 12.77 -7.61 23.17
N PHE A 74 13.91 -7.09 22.73
CA PHE A 74 15.23 -7.35 23.29
C PHE A 74 16.14 -6.12 23.19
N GLU A 75 17.18 -6.08 24.00
CA GLU A 75 18.25 -5.07 23.90
C GLU A 75 19.29 -5.52 22.86
N PRO A 76 19.50 -4.77 21.76
CA PRO A 76 20.47 -5.14 20.72
C PRO A 76 21.90 -5.19 21.28
N ALA A 77 22.58 -6.29 21.04
CA ALA A 77 23.96 -6.52 21.54
C ALA A 77 24.87 -7.04 20.42
N GLY A 78 26.02 -6.36 20.25
CA GLY A 78 26.99 -6.71 19.21
C GLY A 78 26.76 -6.02 17.87
N ASP A 79 27.58 -6.41 16.88
CA ASP A 79 27.51 -5.84 15.53
C ASP A 79 26.65 -6.67 14.55
N ASP A 80 26.14 -7.82 14.97
CA ASP A 80 25.18 -8.67 14.27
C ASP A 80 24.15 -9.20 15.26
N ILE A 81 22.88 -8.83 15.08
CA ILE A 81 21.76 -9.21 15.96
C ILE A 81 20.82 -10.22 15.28
N THR A 82 21.26 -10.86 14.21
CA THR A 82 20.43 -11.80 13.45
C THR A 82 19.85 -12.91 14.35
N GLU A 83 20.66 -13.52 15.20
CA GLU A 83 20.20 -14.57 16.12
C GLU A 83 19.21 -14.03 17.17
N GLN A 84 19.39 -12.78 17.65
CA GLN A 84 18.47 -12.15 18.58
C GLN A 84 17.09 -11.87 17.92
N ILE A 85 17.09 -11.40 16.67
CA ILE A 85 15.85 -11.23 15.89
C ILE A 85 15.12 -12.57 15.75
N GLU A 86 15.82 -13.65 15.37
CA GLU A 86 15.19 -14.95 15.17
C GLU A 86 14.67 -15.56 16.49
N ALA A 87 15.37 -15.37 17.61
CA ALA A 87 14.93 -15.84 18.92
C ALA A 87 13.61 -15.17 19.38
N HIS A 88 13.42 -13.91 19.02
CA HIS A 88 12.25 -13.10 19.41
C HIS A 88 11.26 -12.87 18.27
N ARG A 89 11.41 -13.52 17.11
CA ARG A 89 10.59 -13.26 15.92
C ARG A 89 9.09 -13.34 16.19
N HIS A 90 8.66 -14.28 17.02
CA HIS A 90 7.26 -14.50 17.38
C HIS A 90 6.62 -13.38 18.23
N GLU A 91 7.43 -12.47 18.75
CA GLU A 91 6.98 -11.31 19.54
C GLU A 91 6.74 -10.06 18.66
N PHE A 92 7.15 -10.10 17.37
CA PHE A 92 6.86 -9.02 16.44
C PHE A 92 5.44 -9.14 15.86
N PRO A 93 4.75 -8.01 15.62
CA PRO A 93 3.42 -8.04 14.99
C PRO A 93 3.43 -8.75 13.64
N ILE A 94 2.41 -9.56 13.39
CA ILE A 94 2.19 -10.29 12.11
C ILE A 94 3.42 -11.07 11.60
N PHE A 95 4.24 -11.58 12.52
CA PHE A 95 5.50 -12.29 12.19
C PHE A 95 5.30 -13.47 11.22
N GLU A 96 4.08 -13.99 11.11
CA GLU A 96 3.68 -15.09 10.23
C GLU A 96 3.42 -14.65 8.78
N HIS A 97 3.47 -13.34 8.50
CA HIS A 97 3.17 -12.81 7.17
C HIS A 97 4.43 -12.38 6.41
N VAL A 98 4.40 -12.62 5.10
CA VAL A 98 5.54 -12.44 4.19
C VAL A 98 6.19 -11.06 4.23
N VAL A 99 5.44 -10.02 4.57
CA VAL A 99 5.91 -8.62 4.58
C VAL A 99 6.98 -8.36 5.64
N VAL A 100 6.96 -9.11 6.75
CA VAL A 100 7.91 -8.98 7.87
C VAL A 100 8.91 -10.15 7.95
N MET A 101 8.86 -11.06 7.00
CA MET A 101 9.78 -12.19 6.96
C MET A 101 11.11 -11.81 6.30
N ASP A 102 12.17 -12.51 6.68
CA ASP A 102 13.47 -12.51 6.01
C ASP A 102 13.74 -13.87 5.37
N PRO A 103 14.65 -13.97 4.37
CA PRO A 103 15.09 -15.27 3.86
C PRO A 103 15.71 -16.15 4.98
N PRO A 104 15.48 -17.47 4.96
CA PRO A 104 14.81 -18.27 3.90
C PRO A 104 13.28 -18.30 3.99
N ALA A 105 12.66 -17.97 5.15
CA ALA A 105 11.21 -18.04 5.35
C ALA A 105 10.44 -17.17 4.34
N HIS A 106 10.91 -15.93 4.11
CA HIS A 106 10.37 -15.04 3.08
C HIS A 106 10.30 -15.73 1.71
N THR A 107 11.37 -16.36 1.27
CA THR A 107 11.46 -16.98 -0.06
C THR A 107 10.44 -18.10 -0.22
N ARG A 108 10.22 -18.89 0.83
CA ARG A 108 9.20 -19.95 0.86
C ARG A 108 7.80 -19.36 0.76
N ALA A 109 7.44 -18.42 1.65
CA ALA A 109 6.12 -17.78 1.63
C ALA A 109 5.84 -17.02 0.32
N ARG A 110 6.85 -16.34 -0.23
CA ARG A 110 6.76 -15.60 -1.50
C ARG A 110 6.48 -16.52 -2.71
N SER A 111 6.98 -17.75 -2.70
CA SER A 111 6.70 -18.72 -3.78
C SER A 111 5.23 -19.09 -3.86
N LEU A 112 4.52 -19.17 -2.72
CA LEU A 112 3.07 -19.42 -2.68
C LEU A 112 2.28 -18.23 -3.25
N LEU A 113 2.67 -16.99 -2.91
CA LEU A 113 2.06 -15.78 -3.50
C LEU A 113 2.20 -15.73 -5.02
N ALA A 114 3.32 -16.15 -5.56
CA ALA A 114 3.56 -16.15 -7.00
C ALA A 114 2.54 -17.05 -7.75
N GLY A 115 2.07 -18.11 -7.13
CA GLY A 115 1.02 -18.99 -7.66
C GLY A 115 -0.35 -18.30 -7.78
N LEU A 116 -0.64 -17.31 -6.91
CA LEU A 116 -1.90 -16.55 -6.94
C LEU A 116 -1.92 -15.46 -8.01
N LEU A 117 -0.77 -14.94 -8.41
CA LEU A 117 -0.61 -13.76 -9.26
C LEU A 117 -0.01 -14.10 -10.64
N THR A 118 -0.37 -15.27 -11.19
CA THR A 118 0.09 -15.68 -12.52
C THR A 118 -0.47 -14.77 -13.61
N PRO A 119 0.22 -14.60 -14.78
CA PRO A 119 -0.29 -13.80 -15.90
C PRO A 119 -1.69 -14.24 -16.37
N LYS A 120 -1.98 -15.55 -16.36
CA LYS A 120 -3.30 -16.08 -16.71
C LYS A 120 -4.37 -15.59 -15.75
N ARG A 121 -4.11 -15.67 -14.45
CA ARG A 121 -5.03 -15.24 -13.41
C ARG A 121 -5.30 -13.73 -13.47
N LEU A 122 -4.24 -12.94 -13.62
CA LEU A 122 -4.37 -11.49 -13.75
C LEU A 122 -5.21 -11.11 -14.96
N LYS A 123 -5.11 -11.85 -16.06
CA LYS A 123 -5.94 -11.63 -17.25
C LYS A 123 -7.41 -11.99 -17.01
N GLU A 124 -7.69 -13.13 -16.39
CA GLU A 124 -9.04 -13.55 -16.02
C GLU A 124 -9.69 -12.54 -15.06
N ASN A 125 -8.95 -12.08 -14.06
CA ASN A 125 -9.40 -11.06 -13.12
C ASN A 125 -9.58 -9.70 -13.79
N GLU A 126 -8.78 -9.33 -14.80
CA GLU A 126 -8.97 -8.10 -15.58
C GLU A 126 -10.33 -8.07 -16.27
N GLU A 127 -10.79 -9.18 -16.86
CA GLU A 127 -12.12 -9.30 -17.47
C GLU A 127 -13.24 -9.12 -16.42
N PHE A 128 -13.04 -9.65 -15.23
CA PHE A 128 -13.96 -9.43 -14.11
C PHE A 128 -13.95 -7.94 -13.68
N ILE A 129 -12.79 -7.32 -13.55
CA ILE A 129 -12.63 -5.92 -13.14
C ILE A 129 -13.36 -4.97 -14.11
N TRP A 130 -13.32 -5.19 -15.41
CA TRP A 130 -14.10 -4.39 -16.37
C TRP A 130 -15.60 -4.42 -16.05
N ARG A 131 -16.18 -5.60 -15.84
CA ARG A 131 -17.60 -5.75 -15.49
C ARG A 131 -17.92 -5.16 -14.12
N LEU A 132 -17.05 -5.42 -13.12
CA LEU A 132 -17.19 -4.88 -11.78
C LEU A 132 -17.21 -3.35 -11.79
N THR A 133 -16.30 -2.72 -12.55
CA THR A 133 -16.22 -1.27 -12.66
C THR A 133 -17.56 -0.71 -13.18
N ASP A 134 -18.12 -1.27 -14.24
CA ASP A 134 -19.41 -0.82 -14.77
C ASP A 134 -20.54 -1.00 -13.77
N THR A 135 -20.63 -2.16 -13.13
CA THR A 135 -21.65 -2.45 -12.11
C THR A 135 -21.58 -1.48 -10.94
N GLN A 136 -20.37 -1.18 -10.44
CA GLN A 136 -20.20 -0.26 -9.32
C GLN A 136 -20.50 1.21 -9.71
N LEU A 137 -20.16 1.64 -10.93
CA LEU A 137 -20.54 2.96 -11.43
C LEU A 137 -22.06 3.09 -11.60
N ASP A 138 -22.74 2.04 -12.04
CA ASP A 138 -24.21 2.02 -12.21
C ASP A 138 -24.96 2.30 -10.90
N GLU A 139 -24.37 1.98 -9.74
CA GLU A 139 -25.02 2.22 -8.44
C GLU A 139 -25.26 3.71 -8.14
N PHE A 140 -24.43 4.63 -8.68
CA PHE A 140 -24.53 6.06 -8.34
C PHE A 140 -24.45 7.02 -9.54
N ILE A 141 -24.12 6.55 -10.74
CA ILE A 141 -23.87 7.46 -11.88
C ILE A 141 -25.07 8.36 -12.20
N GLY A 142 -26.29 7.87 -11.99
CA GLY A 142 -27.53 8.63 -12.24
C GLY A 142 -27.75 9.80 -11.28
N THR A 143 -27.04 9.87 -10.16
CA THR A 143 -27.16 10.95 -9.16
C THR A 143 -26.35 12.19 -9.51
N GLY A 144 -25.33 12.08 -10.38
CA GLY A 144 -24.40 13.15 -10.74
C GLY A 144 -23.41 13.52 -9.63
N ALA A 145 -23.37 12.78 -8.52
CA ALA A 145 -22.45 12.98 -7.40
C ALA A 145 -22.28 11.70 -6.59
N CYS A 146 -21.16 11.56 -5.87
CA CYS A 146 -20.95 10.48 -4.90
C CYS A 146 -19.88 10.84 -3.87
N GLU A 147 -19.85 10.11 -2.77
CA GLU A 147 -18.67 10.01 -1.92
C GLU A 147 -17.80 8.84 -2.45
N PHE A 148 -16.78 9.17 -3.21
CA PHE A 148 -16.07 8.24 -4.07
C PHE A 148 -15.40 7.08 -3.30
N LEU A 149 -14.92 7.32 -2.08
CA LEU A 149 -14.20 6.26 -1.34
C LEU A 149 -15.16 5.18 -0.84
N PHE A 150 -16.34 5.55 -0.31
CA PHE A 150 -17.29 4.59 0.25
C PHE A 150 -18.30 4.06 -0.78
N ASP A 151 -18.67 4.89 -1.76
CA ASP A 151 -19.62 4.46 -2.77
C ASP A 151 -18.97 3.63 -3.89
N TYR A 152 -17.64 3.83 -4.12
CA TYR A 152 -16.92 3.13 -5.18
C TYR A 152 -15.64 2.44 -4.72
N ALA A 153 -14.61 3.17 -4.24
CA ALA A 153 -13.25 2.66 -4.16
C ALA A 153 -13.08 1.48 -3.18
N LYS A 154 -13.67 1.57 -1.99
CA LYS A 154 -13.62 0.50 -0.96
C LYS A 154 -14.38 -0.76 -1.38
N PRO A 155 -15.67 -0.69 -1.77
CA PRO A 155 -16.38 -1.88 -2.24
C PRO A 155 -15.74 -2.49 -3.48
N TYR A 156 -15.27 -1.67 -4.41
CA TYR A 156 -14.58 -2.10 -5.62
C TYR A 156 -13.30 -2.89 -5.30
N ALA A 157 -12.39 -2.34 -4.51
CA ALA A 157 -11.14 -3.00 -4.14
C ALA A 157 -11.40 -4.31 -3.38
N THR A 158 -12.41 -4.33 -2.50
CA THR A 158 -12.82 -5.56 -1.79
C THR A 158 -13.30 -6.63 -2.76
N LEU A 159 -14.17 -6.29 -3.71
CA LEU A 159 -14.72 -7.25 -4.66
C LEU A 159 -13.68 -7.73 -5.67
N ALA A 160 -12.76 -6.87 -6.11
CA ALA A 160 -11.68 -7.24 -7.02
C ALA A 160 -10.74 -8.29 -6.39
N ILE A 161 -10.35 -8.10 -5.13
CA ILE A 161 -9.48 -9.05 -4.44
C ILE A 161 -10.21 -10.34 -4.05
N THR A 162 -11.51 -10.30 -3.70
CA THR A 162 -12.30 -11.51 -3.45
C THR A 162 -12.40 -12.38 -4.68
N ASP A 163 -12.57 -11.79 -5.86
CA ASP A 163 -12.59 -12.52 -7.13
C ASP A 163 -11.23 -13.14 -7.44
N LEU A 164 -10.16 -12.37 -7.35
CA LEU A 164 -8.80 -12.86 -7.57
C LEU A 164 -8.49 -14.08 -6.71
N LEU A 165 -8.88 -14.05 -5.45
CA LEU A 165 -8.64 -15.13 -4.47
C LEU A 165 -9.66 -16.26 -4.60
N GLY A 166 -10.70 -16.12 -5.41
CA GLY A 166 -11.74 -17.14 -5.61
C GLY A 166 -12.67 -17.32 -4.42
N VAL A 167 -12.89 -16.26 -3.63
CA VAL A 167 -13.91 -16.25 -2.57
C VAL A 167 -15.27 -16.53 -3.18
N PRO A 168 -16.06 -17.47 -2.61
CA PRO A 168 -17.40 -17.80 -3.11
C PRO A 168 -18.31 -16.57 -3.24
N GLU A 169 -19.13 -16.52 -4.28
CA GLU A 169 -19.98 -15.35 -4.55
C GLU A 169 -20.95 -15.07 -3.40
N GLU A 170 -21.49 -16.10 -2.79
CA GLU A 170 -22.38 -16.05 -1.62
C GLU A 170 -21.76 -15.37 -0.40
N ASP A 171 -20.44 -15.44 -0.26
CA ASP A 171 -19.70 -14.87 0.87
C ASP A 171 -19.23 -13.44 0.63
N ARG A 172 -19.18 -12.97 -0.62
CA ARG A 172 -18.65 -11.63 -0.98
C ARG A 172 -19.37 -10.48 -0.28
N ALA A 173 -20.69 -10.62 -0.06
CA ALA A 173 -21.48 -9.64 0.68
C ALA A 173 -21.08 -9.56 2.16
N GLU A 174 -20.69 -10.68 2.77
CA GLU A 174 -20.17 -10.71 4.15
C GLU A 174 -18.82 -9.99 4.23
N PHE A 175 -17.89 -10.30 3.31
CA PHE A 175 -16.61 -9.61 3.23
C PHE A 175 -16.77 -8.09 3.05
N ARG A 176 -17.66 -7.67 2.14
CA ARG A 176 -17.98 -6.24 1.93
C ARG A 176 -18.47 -5.58 3.23
N ARG A 177 -19.31 -6.25 4.03
CA ARG A 177 -19.82 -5.71 5.31
C ARG A 177 -18.76 -5.70 6.40
N ALA A 178 -18.07 -6.81 6.61
CA ALA A 178 -17.10 -6.96 7.70
C ALA A 178 -15.94 -5.96 7.57
N LEU A 179 -15.45 -5.75 6.34
CA LEU A 179 -14.30 -4.89 6.08
C LEU A 179 -14.72 -3.44 5.79
N GLY A 180 -15.94 -3.20 5.30
CA GLY A 180 -16.48 -1.83 5.13
C GLY A 180 -16.84 -1.15 6.46
N ALA A 181 -17.24 -1.90 7.49
CA ALA A 181 -17.60 -1.35 8.80
C ALA A 181 -16.38 -0.98 9.66
N GLY A 182 -15.32 -1.79 9.63
CA GLY A 182 -14.15 -1.60 10.49
C GLY A 182 -13.35 -0.32 10.20
N HIS A 183 -13.44 0.23 8.98
CA HIS A 183 -12.72 1.44 8.59
C HIS A 183 -13.42 2.75 8.95
N ARG A 184 -14.65 2.71 9.47
CA ARG A 184 -15.32 3.91 10.03
C ARG A 184 -14.86 4.21 11.47
N GLU A 185 -14.23 3.25 12.16
CA GLU A 185 -13.86 3.36 13.57
C GLU A 185 -12.35 3.59 13.84
N GLY A 186 -11.58 4.02 12.85
CA GLY A 186 -10.22 4.58 13.07
C GLY A 186 -9.10 3.57 13.32
N GLN A 187 -9.29 2.28 13.07
CA GLN A 187 -8.20 1.30 13.18
C GLN A 187 -7.43 1.20 11.87
N HIS A 188 -6.37 2.00 11.74
CA HIS A 188 -5.44 1.95 10.61
C HIS A 188 -4.08 1.40 11.06
N VAL A 189 -3.42 0.66 10.18
CA VAL A 189 -2.04 0.25 10.41
C VAL A 189 -1.17 1.50 10.54
N GLY A 190 -0.42 1.60 11.65
CA GLY A 190 0.38 2.79 11.94
C GLY A 190 -0.42 3.99 12.41
N SER A 191 -1.57 3.77 13.08
CA SER A 191 -2.40 4.85 13.65
C SER A 191 -1.67 5.61 14.75
N LEU A 192 -1.89 6.94 14.82
CA LEU A 192 -1.31 7.82 15.84
C LEU A 192 -2.06 7.79 17.18
N ASP A 193 -3.18 7.08 17.28
CA ASP A 193 -3.99 7.02 18.49
C ASP A 193 -3.38 6.13 19.60
N GLY A 194 -2.20 5.56 19.33
CA GLY A 194 -1.48 4.70 20.27
C GLY A 194 -2.09 3.31 20.42
N THR A 195 -3.09 2.95 19.62
CA THR A 195 -3.65 1.60 19.62
C THR A 195 -2.57 0.62 19.17
N PRO A 196 -2.14 -0.33 20.01
CA PRO A 196 -1.17 -1.32 19.59
C PRO A 196 -1.70 -2.10 18.38
N VAL A 197 -0.88 -2.25 17.35
CA VAL A 197 -1.16 -3.24 16.31
C VAL A 197 -1.25 -4.60 17.01
N GLY A 198 -2.42 -5.23 17.00
CA GLY A 198 -2.58 -6.58 17.56
C GLY A 198 -1.55 -7.52 16.92
N LEU A 199 -1.16 -8.58 17.64
CA LEU A 199 -0.20 -9.56 17.09
C LEU A 199 -0.69 -10.17 15.77
N ASN A 200 -2.00 -10.34 15.62
CA ASN A 200 -2.61 -10.73 14.35
C ASN A 200 -3.91 -9.95 14.06
N PRO A 201 -3.84 -8.76 13.44
CA PRO A 201 -5.03 -8.00 13.05
C PRO A 201 -5.82 -8.66 11.92
N LEU A 202 -5.28 -9.69 11.27
CA LEU A 202 -5.89 -10.40 10.15
C LEU A 202 -6.61 -11.70 10.57
N HIS A 203 -6.76 -11.94 11.87
CA HIS A 203 -7.31 -13.19 12.42
C HIS A 203 -8.65 -13.62 11.79
N TYR A 204 -9.59 -12.67 11.60
CA TYR A 204 -10.86 -12.99 10.94
C TYR A 204 -10.67 -13.58 9.53
N LEU A 205 -9.73 -13.01 8.77
CA LEU A 205 -9.42 -13.50 7.42
C LEU A 205 -8.74 -14.89 7.49
N ASP A 206 -7.84 -15.10 8.46
CA ASP A 206 -7.17 -16.39 8.66
C ASP A 206 -8.19 -17.50 8.94
N GLU A 207 -9.22 -17.24 9.78
CA GLU A 207 -10.29 -18.19 10.04
C GLU A 207 -11.10 -18.52 8.78
N LYS A 208 -11.50 -17.49 8.01
CA LYS A 208 -12.26 -17.66 6.76
C LYS A 208 -11.47 -18.46 5.73
N PHE A 209 -10.23 -18.06 5.45
CA PHE A 209 -9.38 -18.77 4.48
C PHE A 209 -8.99 -20.16 4.94
N SER A 210 -8.81 -20.39 6.27
CA SER A 210 -8.60 -21.74 6.81
C SER A 210 -9.78 -22.67 6.51
N GLY A 211 -11.01 -22.15 6.65
CA GLY A 211 -12.22 -22.90 6.29
C GLY A 211 -12.23 -23.29 4.81
N TYR A 212 -12.02 -22.32 3.92
CA TYR A 212 -12.00 -22.56 2.46
C TYR A 212 -10.90 -23.55 2.06
N LEU A 213 -9.67 -23.36 2.53
CA LEU A 213 -8.55 -24.20 2.13
C LEU A 213 -8.64 -25.62 2.71
N THR A 214 -9.19 -25.78 3.91
CA THR A 214 -9.50 -27.10 4.49
C THR A 214 -10.51 -27.86 3.61
N GLU A 215 -11.58 -27.19 3.20
CA GLU A 215 -12.58 -27.77 2.29
C GLU A 215 -11.96 -28.16 0.96
N ARG A 216 -11.15 -27.26 0.34
CA ARG A 216 -10.50 -27.49 -0.96
C ARG A 216 -9.44 -28.58 -0.93
N ARG A 217 -8.75 -28.79 0.20
CA ARG A 217 -7.86 -29.96 0.38
C ARG A 217 -8.63 -31.27 0.37
N ARG A 218 -9.87 -31.29 0.94
CA ARG A 218 -10.70 -32.47 0.95
C ARG A 218 -11.44 -32.68 -0.38
N GLU A 219 -11.93 -31.60 -0.99
CA GLU A 219 -12.78 -31.60 -2.18
C GLU A 219 -12.36 -30.48 -3.15
N PRO A 220 -11.35 -30.74 -4.02
CA PRO A 220 -10.91 -29.75 -5.02
C PRO A 220 -12.01 -29.37 -6.00
N ARG A 221 -12.15 -28.07 -6.32
CA ARG A 221 -13.16 -27.52 -7.23
C ARG A 221 -12.57 -26.89 -8.52
N GLY A 222 -11.26 -26.97 -8.72
CA GLY A 222 -10.61 -26.36 -9.89
C GLY A 222 -10.53 -24.83 -9.85
N ASP A 223 -10.82 -24.21 -8.71
CA ASP A 223 -10.70 -22.78 -8.45
C ASP A 223 -9.31 -22.40 -7.90
N VAL A 224 -9.11 -21.10 -7.62
CA VAL A 224 -7.85 -20.56 -7.07
C VAL A 224 -7.53 -21.17 -5.72
N LEU A 225 -8.55 -21.23 -4.87
CA LEU A 225 -8.39 -21.77 -3.52
C LEU A 225 -7.96 -23.24 -3.59
N SER A 226 -8.49 -24.02 -4.55
CA SER A 226 -8.03 -25.40 -4.77
C SER A 226 -6.57 -25.46 -5.24
N SER A 227 -6.17 -24.53 -6.12
CA SER A 227 -4.78 -24.44 -6.57
C SER A 227 -3.83 -24.06 -5.42
N LEU A 228 -4.26 -23.14 -4.56
CA LEU A 228 -3.50 -22.76 -3.36
C LEU A 228 -3.45 -23.90 -2.33
N ALA A 229 -4.59 -24.58 -2.09
CA ALA A 229 -4.69 -25.73 -1.17
C ALA A 229 -3.79 -26.89 -1.58
N ALA A 230 -3.55 -27.07 -2.89
CA ALA A 230 -2.68 -28.09 -3.48
C ALA A 230 -1.25 -27.59 -3.75
N ALA A 231 -0.91 -26.35 -3.36
CA ALA A 231 0.40 -25.79 -3.60
C ALA A 231 1.50 -26.59 -2.89
N THR A 232 2.67 -26.68 -3.53
CA THR A 232 3.88 -27.26 -2.95
C THR A 232 5.01 -26.25 -3.01
N TYR A 233 5.97 -26.39 -2.12
CA TYR A 233 7.21 -25.63 -2.20
C TYR A 233 8.10 -26.10 -3.36
N PRO A 234 9.11 -25.32 -3.78
CA PRO A 234 10.03 -25.71 -4.84
C PRO A 234 10.79 -27.00 -4.58
N ASP A 235 10.95 -27.39 -3.32
CA ASP A 235 11.58 -28.66 -2.90
C ASP A 235 10.62 -29.86 -2.95
N GLY A 236 9.36 -29.66 -3.35
CA GLY A 236 8.31 -30.66 -3.42
C GLY A 236 7.59 -30.92 -2.09
N SER A 237 7.98 -30.28 -0.99
CA SER A 237 7.28 -30.42 0.29
C SER A 237 5.93 -29.73 0.27
N THR A 238 4.95 -30.29 1.02
CA THR A 238 3.61 -29.69 1.16
C THR A 238 3.60 -28.72 2.33
N PRO A 239 3.14 -27.46 2.13
CA PRO A 239 3.00 -26.51 3.22
C PRO A 239 1.94 -26.95 4.22
N ASP A 240 2.12 -26.57 5.49
CA ASP A 240 1.04 -26.64 6.49
C ASP A 240 -0.13 -25.75 6.08
N LEU A 241 -1.30 -25.94 6.70
CA LEU A 241 -2.50 -25.19 6.34
C LEU A 241 -2.28 -23.67 6.51
N LEU A 242 -1.71 -23.22 7.62
CA LEU A 242 -1.49 -21.81 7.90
C LEU A 242 -0.45 -21.19 6.96
N GLU A 243 0.55 -21.95 6.52
CA GLU A 243 1.54 -21.47 5.55
C GLU A 243 0.92 -21.12 4.18
N VAL A 244 -0.22 -21.73 3.82
CA VAL A 244 -0.99 -21.35 2.60
C VAL A 244 -2.10 -20.33 2.89
N VAL A 245 -2.60 -20.25 4.12
CA VAL A 245 -3.60 -19.26 4.55
C VAL A 245 -2.99 -17.87 4.58
N HIS A 246 -1.87 -17.67 5.26
CA HIS A 246 -1.26 -16.37 5.49
C HIS A 246 -0.96 -15.58 4.21
N PRO A 247 -0.47 -16.17 3.09
CA PRO A 247 -0.34 -15.48 1.81
C PRO A 247 -1.66 -14.93 1.26
N ALA A 248 -2.74 -15.71 1.33
CA ALA A 248 -4.05 -15.29 0.85
C ALA A 248 -4.63 -14.16 1.72
N THR A 249 -4.57 -14.33 3.04
CA THR A 249 -5.01 -13.34 4.03
C THR A 249 -4.25 -12.02 3.87
N PHE A 250 -2.93 -12.09 3.77
CA PHE A 250 -2.12 -10.90 3.61
C PHE A 250 -2.38 -10.18 2.29
N LEU A 251 -2.50 -10.93 1.18
CA LEU A 251 -2.81 -10.34 -0.12
C LEU A 251 -4.18 -9.63 -0.10
N PHE A 252 -5.15 -10.22 0.59
CA PHE A 252 -6.46 -9.62 0.78
C PHE A 252 -6.38 -8.28 1.55
N GLY A 253 -5.83 -8.30 2.77
CA GLY A 253 -5.74 -7.11 3.62
C GLY A 253 -4.92 -5.99 2.97
N ALA A 254 -3.75 -6.31 2.43
CA ALA A 254 -2.86 -5.33 1.80
C ALA A 254 -3.43 -4.75 0.50
N GLY A 255 -4.19 -5.55 -0.27
CA GLY A 255 -4.72 -5.13 -1.57
C GLY A 255 -5.88 -4.14 -1.44
N GLN A 256 -6.78 -4.35 -0.49
CA GLN A 256 -7.99 -3.55 -0.34
C GLN A 256 -7.67 -2.08 -0.02
N GLU A 257 -6.90 -1.84 1.03
CA GLU A 257 -6.68 -0.50 1.56
C GLU A 257 -5.81 0.37 0.62
N THR A 258 -4.73 -0.20 0.09
CA THR A 258 -3.80 0.55 -0.76
C THR A 258 -4.37 0.90 -2.12
N VAL A 259 -5.23 0.05 -2.70
CA VAL A 259 -5.95 0.34 -3.95
C VAL A 259 -6.97 1.46 -3.74
N THR A 260 -7.72 1.44 -2.64
CA THR A 260 -8.63 2.54 -2.28
C THR A 260 -7.88 3.88 -2.25
N LYS A 261 -6.69 3.92 -1.63
CA LYS A 261 -5.85 5.13 -1.56
C LYS A 261 -5.33 5.56 -2.93
N LEU A 262 -4.92 4.63 -3.78
CA LEU A 262 -4.52 4.92 -5.15
C LEU A 262 -5.66 5.54 -5.96
N LEU A 263 -6.85 4.93 -5.90
CA LEU A 263 -8.03 5.41 -6.65
C LEU A 263 -8.48 6.78 -6.15
N GLY A 264 -8.51 6.98 -4.82
CA GLY A 264 -8.81 8.27 -4.21
C GLY A 264 -7.85 9.37 -4.69
N ALA A 265 -6.55 9.12 -4.66
CA ALA A 265 -5.53 10.08 -5.13
C ALA A 265 -5.64 10.37 -6.64
N ALA A 266 -5.92 9.34 -7.45
CA ALA A 266 -6.09 9.50 -8.90
C ALA A 266 -7.33 10.35 -9.23
N VAL A 267 -8.47 10.09 -8.58
CA VAL A 267 -9.72 10.83 -8.82
C VAL A 267 -9.67 12.25 -8.23
N GLN A 268 -9.03 12.43 -7.06
CA GLN A 268 -8.72 13.78 -6.55
C GLN A 268 -7.94 14.59 -7.60
N THR A 269 -6.90 13.98 -8.17
CA THR A 269 -6.08 14.64 -9.21
C THR A 269 -6.92 15.02 -10.45
N LEU A 270 -7.81 14.14 -10.90
CA LEU A 270 -8.71 14.45 -12.03
C LEU A 270 -9.66 15.60 -11.70
N GLY A 271 -10.25 15.61 -10.50
CA GLY A 271 -11.18 16.65 -10.07
C GLY A 271 -10.50 18.03 -9.90
N ASP A 272 -9.24 18.05 -9.46
CA ASP A 272 -8.44 19.27 -9.32
C ASP A 272 -7.81 19.74 -10.66
N ARG A 273 -7.74 18.86 -11.69
CA ARG A 273 -7.06 19.13 -12.96
C ARG A 273 -7.94 18.78 -14.17
N PRO A 274 -8.95 19.63 -14.48
CA PRO A 274 -9.83 19.43 -15.64
C PRO A 274 -9.09 19.30 -16.97
N ASP A 275 -7.90 19.94 -17.12
CA ASP A 275 -7.04 19.82 -18.28
C ASP A 275 -6.56 18.37 -18.53
N LEU A 276 -6.29 17.63 -17.46
CA LEU A 276 -5.91 16.22 -17.56
C LEU A 276 -7.08 15.35 -18.03
N GLN A 277 -8.31 15.65 -17.61
CA GLN A 277 -9.48 14.89 -18.04
C GLN A 277 -9.63 14.92 -19.56
N GLN A 278 -9.53 16.12 -20.17
CA GLN A 278 -9.63 16.27 -21.62
C GLN A 278 -8.46 15.58 -22.33
N THR A 279 -7.23 15.77 -21.83
CA THR A 279 -6.03 15.13 -22.38
C THR A 279 -6.16 13.60 -22.41
N LEU A 280 -6.68 13.02 -21.33
CA LEU A 280 -6.84 11.57 -21.20
C LEU A 280 -8.00 11.02 -22.05
N ARG A 281 -9.09 11.82 -22.26
CA ARG A 281 -10.17 11.45 -23.18
C ARG A 281 -9.70 11.47 -24.65
N ASP A 282 -8.92 12.47 -25.02
CA ASP A 282 -8.36 12.60 -26.36
C ASP A 282 -7.31 11.52 -26.65
N ASN A 283 -6.60 11.06 -25.62
CA ASN A 283 -5.59 10.03 -25.74
C ASN A 283 -5.58 9.05 -24.55
N PRO A 284 -6.48 8.06 -24.54
CA PRO A 284 -6.57 7.05 -23.45
C PRO A 284 -5.29 6.22 -23.24
N ALA A 285 -4.37 6.19 -24.22
CA ALA A 285 -3.07 5.55 -24.08
C ALA A 285 -2.18 6.20 -23.02
N LEU A 286 -2.51 7.42 -22.57
CA LEU A 286 -1.82 8.12 -21.48
C LEU A 286 -2.31 7.70 -20.08
N ILE A 287 -3.43 6.99 -19.94
CA ILE A 287 -3.98 6.56 -18.64
C ILE A 287 -2.96 5.75 -17.83
N PRO A 288 -2.20 4.80 -18.40
CA PRO A 288 -1.13 4.14 -17.66
C PRO A 288 -0.07 5.10 -17.08
N ALA A 289 0.35 6.11 -17.85
CA ALA A 289 1.30 7.11 -17.37
C ALA A 289 0.71 7.99 -16.26
N PHE A 290 -0.58 8.31 -16.35
CA PHE A 290 -1.33 9.01 -15.31
C PHE A 290 -1.33 8.22 -13.98
N ILE A 291 -1.59 6.93 -14.01
CA ILE A 291 -1.58 6.06 -12.83
C ILE A 291 -0.17 5.96 -12.21
N GLU A 292 0.88 5.81 -13.03
CA GLU A 292 2.25 5.77 -12.51
C GLU A 292 2.64 7.12 -11.86
N GLU A 293 2.21 8.25 -12.42
CA GLU A 293 2.51 9.57 -11.85
C GLU A 293 1.69 9.82 -10.56
N ALA A 294 0.43 9.35 -10.49
CA ALA A 294 -0.36 9.37 -9.27
C ALA A 294 0.31 8.56 -8.15
N LEU A 295 0.79 7.36 -8.46
CA LEU A 295 1.57 6.51 -7.54
C LEU A 295 2.86 7.20 -7.08
N ARG A 296 3.57 7.89 -7.98
CA ARG A 296 4.80 8.60 -7.64
C ARG A 296 4.53 9.74 -6.66
N ILE A 297 3.56 10.61 -6.98
CA ILE A 297 3.27 11.82 -6.20
C ILE A 297 2.53 11.50 -4.89
N GLN A 298 1.58 10.58 -4.92
CA GLN A 298 0.70 10.25 -3.79
C GLN A 298 0.86 8.76 -3.41
N SER A 299 2.09 8.34 -3.14
CA SER A 299 2.36 6.95 -2.75
C SER A 299 1.44 6.48 -1.63
N PRO A 300 0.57 5.46 -1.85
CA PRO A 300 -0.32 4.93 -0.79
C PRO A 300 0.45 4.48 0.45
N THR A 301 1.58 3.84 0.27
CA THR A 301 2.56 3.59 1.33
C THR A 301 3.61 4.70 1.27
N LYS A 302 3.56 5.63 2.22
CA LYS A 302 4.49 6.78 2.26
C LYS A 302 5.78 6.48 2.98
N ILE A 303 5.76 5.48 3.89
CA ILE A 303 6.92 5.00 4.66
C ILE A 303 6.88 3.48 4.69
N ASP A 304 8.04 2.86 4.74
CA ASP A 304 8.30 1.47 5.09
C ASP A 304 9.44 1.44 6.11
N PHE A 305 9.57 0.38 6.90
CA PHE A 305 10.62 0.30 7.89
C PHE A 305 11.55 -0.89 7.66
N ARG A 306 12.75 -0.75 8.17
CA ARG A 306 13.73 -1.83 8.28
C ARG A 306 14.44 -1.77 9.63
N LEU A 307 14.84 -2.91 10.12
CA LEU A 307 15.72 -3.03 11.29
C LEU A 307 17.13 -3.37 10.82
N ALA A 308 18.11 -2.55 11.15
CA ALA A 308 19.50 -2.88 10.90
C ALA A 308 19.89 -4.11 11.72
N ARG A 309 20.07 -5.25 11.06
CA ARG A 309 20.48 -6.51 11.71
C ARG A 309 21.97 -6.60 11.89
N LYS A 310 22.73 -5.80 11.13
CA LYS A 310 24.19 -5.70 11.18
C LYS A 310 24.63 -4.26 11.24
N THR A 311 25.70 -3.98 11.94
CA THR A 311 26.39 -2.69 11.85
C THR A 311 26.92 -2.51 10.42
N THR A 312 26.54 -1.43 9.77
CA THR A 312 26.82 -1.16 8.36
C THR A 312 26.90 0.34 8.07
N THR A 313 26.88 0.73 6.80
CA THR A 313 26.86 2.13 6.36
C THR A 313 25.82 2.30 5.26
N LEU A 314 25.01 3.35 5.35
CA LEU A 314 24.02 3.71 4.31
C LEU A 314 24.19 5.18 3.92
N GLY A 315 24.42 5.46 2.63
CA GLY A 315 24.62 6.83 2.15
C GLY A 315 25.82 7.56 2.82
N GLY A 316 26.84 6.81 3.26
CA GLY A 316 27.98 7.34 3.99
C GLY A 316 27.76 7.53 5.50
N VAL A 317 26.56 7.25 6.03
CA VAL A 317 26.22 7.36 7.46
C VAL A 317 26.37 5.99 8.12
N PRO A 318 27.12 5.86 9.24
CA PRO A 318 27.22 4.62 10.00
C PRO A 318 25.87 4.27 10.64
N ILE A 319 25.43 3.03 10.48
CA ILE A 319 24.20 2.46 11.03
C ILE A 319 24.58 1.30 11.95
N LYS A 320 24.25 1.40 13.22
CA LYS A 320 24.49 0.33 14.19
C LYS A 320 23.42 -0.77 14.08
N ALA A 321 23.79 -2.00 14.37
CA ALA A 321 22.82 -3.08 14.57
C ALA A 321 21.78 -2.67 15.64
N GLY A 322 20.50 -2.97 15.40
CA GLY A 322 19.38 -2.54 16.24
C GLY A 322 18.77 -1.18 15.89
N THR A 323 19.36 -0.44 14.95
CA THR A 323 18.79 0.84 14.50
C THR A 323 17.57 0.60 13.62
N VAL A 324 16.47 1.30 13.92
CA VAL A 324 15.28 1.33 13.05
C VAL A 324 15.48 2.35 11.93
N LEU A 325 15.31 1.94 10.68
CA LEU A 325 15.31 2.80 9.51
C LEU A 325 13.88 3.10 9.07
N MET A 326 13.58 4.37 8.85
CA MET A 326 12.34 4.87 8.27
C MET A 326 12.59 5.19 6.79
N LEU A 327 12.21 4.29 5.89
CA LEU A 327 12.35 4.46 4.45
C LEU A 327 11.21 5.34 3.93
N CYS A 328 11.47 6.62 3.69
CA CYS A 328 10.47 7.61 3.29
C CYS A 328 10.19 7.53 1.78
N LEU A 329 9.32 6.59 1.35
CA LEU A 329 8.98 6.40 -0.06
C LEU A 329 8.36 7.66 -0.68
N GLY A 330 7.50 8.36 0.08
CA GLY A 330 6.89 9.62 -0.36
C GLY A 330 7.94 10.71 -0.61
N ALA A 331 9.01 10.76 0.20
CA ALA A 331 10.14 11.66 -0.02
C ALA A 331 11.00 11.22 -1.22
N ALA A 332 11.35 9.95 -1.29
CA ALA A 332 12.21 9.40 -2.33
C ALA A 332 11.58 9.51 -3.72
N ASN A 333 10.25 9.35 -3.84
CA ASN A 333 9.51 9.56 -5.07
C ASN A 333 9.41 11.03 -5.50
N ARG A 334 9.83 11.95 -4.64
CA ARG A 334 9.97 13.39 -4.90
C ARG A 334 11.42 13.88 -4.77
N ASP A 335 12.40 12.99 -4.82
CA ASP A 335 13.82 13.38 -4.81
C ASP A 335 14.19 14.11 -6.09
N PRO A 336 14.60 15.40 -6.04
CA PRO A 336 14.98 16.17 -7.22
C PRO A 336 16.23 15.65 -7.92
N ARG A 337 17.08 14.86 -7.24
CA ARG A 337 18.22 14.17 -7.85
C ARG A 337 17.77 13.09 -8.83
N LYS A 338 16.55 12.55 -8.64
CA LYS A 338 15.98 11.48 -9.47
C LYS A 338 14.90 12.00 -10.43
N PHE A 339 14.02 12.87 -9.96
CA PHE A 339 12.85 13.33 -10.71
C PHE A 339 12.92 14.86 -10.89
N ALA A 340 13.11 15.32 -12.13
CA ALA A 340 13.07 16.75 -12.43
C ALA A 340 11.68 17.33 -12.13
N ASN A 341 11.61 18.53 -11.50
CA ASN A 341 10.38 19.14 -11.02
C ASN A 341 9.49 18.11 -10.28
N PRO A 342 9.96 17.58 -9.13
CA PRO A 342 9.40 16.39 -8.52
C PRO A 342 7.95 16.56 -8.01
N ASP A 343 7.53 17.80 -7.73
CA ASP A 343 6.20 18.11 -7.23
C ASP A 343 5.17 18.37 -8.33
N GLU A 344 5.62 18.50 -9.58
CA GLU A 344 4.73 18.64 -10.74
C GLU A 344 4.17 17.28 -11.17
N PHE A 345 2.84 17.22 -11.38
CA PHE A 345 2.19 16.08 -12.00
C PHE A 345 2.36 16.16 -13.53
N ARG A 346 3.08 15.21 -14.13
CA ARG A 346 3.48 15.26 -15.55
C ARG A 346 3.23 13.91 -16.23
N LEU A 347 2.41 13.92 -17.30
CA LEU A 347 2.14 12.72 -18.12
C LEU A 347 3.31 12.35 -19.03
N ASP A 348 4.22 13.28 -19.33
CA ASP A 348 5.37 13.11 -20.23
C ASP A 348 6.66 12.69 -19.51
N ARG A 349 6.58 12.38 -18.20
CA ARG A 349 7.74 12.00 -17.40
C ARG A 349 8.32 10.66 -17.86
N LYS A 350 9.50 10.68 -18.48
CA LYS A 350 10.12 9.50 -19.08
C LYS A 350 10.49 8.42 -18.07
N ASN A 351 10.88 8.81 -16.86
CA ASN A 351 11.30 7.91 -15.79
C ASN A 351 10.20 7.66 -14.72
N VAL A 352 8.93 7.91 -15.06
CA VAL A 352 7.82 7.76 -14.11
C VAL A 352 7.77 6.34 -13.48
N ARG A 353 8.03 5.29 -14.26
CA ARG A 353 8.04 3.89 -13.79
C ARG A 353 9.20 3.53 -12.87
N GLU A 354 10.14 4.46 -12.68
CA GLU A 354 11.24 4.27 -11.75
C GLU A 354 10.84 4.62 -10.30
N HIS A 355 9.62 5.14 -10.07
CA HIS A 355 9.12 5.36 -8.70
C HIS A 355 9.19 4.09 -7.86
N ILE A 356 9.26 4.25 -6.56
CA ILE A 356 9.37 3.15 -5.59
C ILE A 356 8.14 3.00 -4.70
N ALA A 357 6.97 3.46 -5.16
CA ALA A 357 5.70 3.30 -4.44
C ALA A 357 5.31 1.84 -4.17
N PHE A 358 5.86 0.90 -4.94
CA PHE A 358 5.71 -0.55 -4.76
C PHE A 358 6.90 -1.22 -4.06
N GLY A 359 7.74 -0.44 -3.38
CA GLY A 359 8.99 -0.95 -2.83
C GLY A 359 9.97 -1.44 -3.90
N ARG A 360 11.06 -2.08 -3.48
CA ARG A 360 12.06 -2.73 -4.33
C ARG A 360 12.68 -3.92 -3.62
N GLY A 361 13.52 -4.68 -4.33
CA GLY A 361 14.18 -5.87 -3.77
C GLY A 361 13.24 -7.05 -3.62
N ILE A 362 13.54 -7.93 -2.68
CA ILE A 362 12.79 -9.18 -2.46
C ILE A 362 11.34 -8.93 -2.01
N HIS A 363 11.08 -7.80 -1.34
CA HIS A 363 9.75 -7.37 -0.89
C HIS A 363 8.99 -6.50 -1.90
N THR A 364 9.44 -6.38 -3.16
CA THR A 364 8.66 -5.66 -4.19
C THR A 364 7.22 -6.13 -4.20
N CYS A 365 6.27 -5.19 -4.21
CA CYS A 365 4.83 -5.48 -4.12
C CYS A 365 4.38 -6.54 -5.15
N ALA A 366 3.81 -7.63 -4.66
CA ALA A 366 3.27 -8.69 -5.51
C ALA A 366 2.03 -8.24 -6.28
N GLY A 367 1.18 -7.40 -5.65
CA GLY A 367 -0.04 -6.86 -6.22
C GLY A 367 0.15 -5.72 -7.22
N ALA A 368 1.40 -5.27 -7.49
CA ALA A 368 1.64 -4.14 -8.37
C ALA A 368 1.03 -4.26 -9.78
N PRO A 369 1.01 -5.43 -10.45
CA PRO A 369 0.31 -5.59 -11.72
C PRO A 369 -1.20 -5.40 -11.59
N LEU A 370 -1.82 -5.95 -10.54
CA LEU A 370 -3.25 -5.85 -10.27
C LEU A 370 -3.66 -4.38 -10.01
N ALA A 371 -2.97 -3.69 -9.09
CA ALA A 371 -3.26 -2.29 -8.76
C ALA A 371 -3.20 -1.36 -9.99
N ARG A 372 -2.28 -1.63 -10.94
CA ARG A 372 -2.19 -0.90 -12.21
C ARG A 372 -3.39 -1.15 -13.11
N VAL A 373 -3.87 -2.39 -13.17
CA VAL A 373 -5.06 -2.76 -13.94
C VAL A 373 -6.30 -2.09 -13.34
N GLU A 374 -6.47 -2.19 -12.03
CA GLU A 374 -7.58 -1.58 -11.29
C GLU A 374 -7.62 -0.05 -11.49
N GLY A 375 -6.50 0.63 -11.30
CA GLY A 375 -6.41 2.08 -11.53
C GLY A 375 -6.69 2.46 -12.98
N ARG A 376 -6.11 1.75 -13.94
CA ARG A 376 -6.30 2.02 -15.37
C ARG A 376 -7.76 1.86 -15.80
N ILE A 377 -8.42 0.78 -15.39
CA ILE A 377 -9.79 0.49 -15.81
C ILE A 377 -10.74 1.48 -15.14
N THR A 378 -10.59 1.75 -13.85
CA THR A 378 -11.42 2.75 -13.14
C THR A 378 -11.35 4.11 -13.83
N ILE A 379 -10.14 4.64 -14.08
CA ILE A 379 -9.99 5.95 -14.71
C ILE A 379 -10.55 5.96 -16.14
N HIS A 380 -10.32 4.89 -16.90
CA HIS A 380 -10.87 4.77 -18.25
C HIS A 380 -12.41 4.83 -18.24
N ARG A 381 -13.06 4.01 -17.39
CA ARG A 381 -14.53 3.96 -17.35
C ARG A 381 -15.16 5.22 -16.78
N MET A 382 -14.54 5.85 -15.79
CA MET A 382 -15.01 7.15 -15.29
C MET A 382 -14.95 8.22 -16.38
N LEU A 383 -13.88 8.32 -17.14
CA LEU A 383 -13.74 9.27 -18.23
C LEU A 383 -14.73 9.01 -19.37
N ASP A 384 -15.07 7.73 -19.65
CA ASP A 384 -16.07 7.36 -20.67
C ASP A 384 -17.50 7.74 -20.25
N ARG A 385 -17.81 7.56 -18.97
CA ARG A 385 -19.19 7.61 -18.46
C ARG A 385 -19.54 8.90 -17.70
N MET A 386 -18.55 9.73 -17.35
CA MET A 386 -18.70 10.99 -16.63
C MET A 386 -18.01 12.12 -17.40
N ARG A 387 -18.67 13.29 -17.48
CA ARG A 387 -18.07 14.55 -17.93
C ARG A 387 -17.89 15.47 -16.73
N ASP A 388 -16.98 16.44 -16.85
CA ASP A 388 -16.75 17.47 -15.85
C ASP A 388 -16.65 16.93 -14.42
N ILE A 389 -15.81 15.89 -14.22
CA ILE A 389 -15.52 15.38 -12.89
C ILE A 389 -14.89 16.52 -12.08
N ARG A 390 -15.54 16.94 -11.01
CA ARG A 390 -15.14 18.07 -10.16
C ARG A 390 -15.22 17.71 -8.69
N ILE A 391 -14.35 18.28 -7.90
CA ILE A 391 -14.41 18.17 -6.45
C ILE A 391 -15.57 18.99 -5.93
N SER A 392 -16.43 18.40 -5.09
CA SER A 392 -17.58 19.11 -4.50
C SER A 392 -17.12 20.28 -3.62
N GLU A 393 -17.51 21.51 -3.99
CA GLU A 393 -17.18 22.70 -3.21
C GLU A 393 -17.89 22.73 -1.86
N ALA A 394 -19.06 22.12 -1.78
CA ALA A 394 -19.82 22.04 -0.55
C ALA A 394 -19.07 21.27 0.55
N HIS A 395 -18.31 20.23 0.19
CA HIS A 395 -17.58 19.38 1.13
C HIS A 395 -16.11 19.79 1.27
N HIS A 396 -15.46 20.12 0.16
CA HIS A 396 -14.00 20.35 0.13
C HIS A 396 -13.60 21.82 -0.03
N GLY A 397 -14.56 22.76 -0.10
CA GLY A 397 -14.29 24.18 -0.31
C GLY A 397 -13.97 24.53 -1.78
N PRO A 398 -13.83 25.83 -2.09
CA PRO A 398 -13.58 26.31 -3.46
C PRO A 398 -12.18 25.93 -3.95
N ALA A 399 -11.99 25.93 -5.27
CA ALA A 399 -10.77 25.45 -5.93
C ALA A 399 -9.47 26.10 -5.44
N ASP A 400 -9.52 27.39 -5.06
CA ASP A 400 -8.38 28.14 -4.53
C ASP A 400 -8.05 27.86 -3.04
N ARG A 401 -8.95 27.16 -2.33
CA ARG A 401 -8.82 26.86 -0.90
C ARG A 401 -9.40 25.48 -0.56
N ARG A 402 -9.04 24.46 -1.34
CA ARG A 402 -9.42 23.06 -1.08
C ARG A 402 -8.97 22.59 0.29
N ARG A 403 -9.81 21.81 0.95
CA ARG A 403 -9.51 21.16 2.22
C ARG A 403 -9.73 19.67 2.06
N TYR A 404 -8.64 18.93 2.18
CA TYR A 404 -8.65 17.47 2.19
C TYR A 404 -8.23 16.97 3.55
N SER A 405 -8.95 15.97 4.06
CA SER A 405 -8.57 15.26 5.28
C SER A 405 -7.93 13.93 4.92
N TYR A 406 -6.81 13.65 5.55
CA TYR A 406 -6.08 12.39 5.36
C TYR A 406 -6.12 11.55 6.63
N GLU A 407 -6.03 10.23 6.47
CA GLU A 407 -6.00 9.31 7.60
C GLU A 407 -4.80 9.59 8.53
N PRO A 408 -5.02 9.56 9.87
CA PRO A 408 -3.96 9.84 10.84
C PRO A 408 -3.06 8.61 11.06
N THR A 409 -2.32 8.21 10.03
CA THR A 409 -1.39 7.10 10.09
C THR A 409 0.00 7.52 9.60
N PHE A 410 1.05 7.08 10.28
CA PHE A 410 2.42 7.38 9.87
C PHE A 410 2.87 6.53 8.66
N LEU A 411 2.24 5.38 8.41
CA LEU A 411 2.67 4.42 7.39
C LEU A 411 2.03 4.69 6.02
N LEU A 412 0.72 4.89 6.00
CA LEU A 412 -0.07 5.01 4.78
C LEU A 412 -0.48 6.46 4.52
N ARG A 413 -0.90 6.77 3.29
CA ARG A 413 -1.47 8.05 2.91
C ARG A 413 -2.73 7.81 2.08
N GLY A 414 -3.85 8.23 2.60
CA GLY A 414 -5.14 8.16 1.92
C GLY A 414 -6.08 9.22 2.44
N LEU A 415 -7.01 9.65 1.62
CA LEU A 415 -8.10 10.54 2.00
C LEU A 415 -9.05 9.81 2.95
N THR A 416 -9.66 10.54 3.87
CA THR A 416 -10.75 10.03 4.72
C THR A 416 -12.10 10.06 4.01
N GLU A 417 -12.26 11.01 3.08
CA GLU A 417 -13.44 11.19 2.23
C GLU A 417 -13.07 11.90 0.92
N LEU A 418 -13.82 11.66 -0.14
CA LEU A 418 -13.68 12.36 -1.42
C LEU A 418 -15.04 12.52 -2.10
N HIS A 419 -15.68 13.67 -1.91
CA HIS A 419 -16.94 14.00 -2.56
C HIS A 419 -16.69 14.61 -3.94
N ILE A 420 -17.22 13.96 -4.97
CA ILE A 420 -17.13 14.43 -6.35
C ILE A 420 -18.52 14.67 -6.93
N GLU A 421 -18.59 15.57 -7.90
CA GLU A 421 -19.73 15.85 -8.76
C GLU A 421 -19.32 15.64 -10.22
N PHE A 422 -20.26 15.26 -11.07
CA PHE A 422 -19.99 15.00 -12.48
C PHE A 422 -21.28 15.04 -13.29
N ASP A 423 -21.16 15.16 -14.60
CA ASP A 423 -22.29 15.09 -15.51
C ASP A 423 -22.30 13.68 -16.14
N PRO A 424 -23.37 12.87 -15.93
CA PRO A 424 -23.47 11.55 -16.56
C PRO A 424 -23.44 11.63 -18.09
N VAL A 425 -22.71 10.74 -18.73
CA VAL A 425 -22.80 10.53 -20.17
C VAL A 425 -23.94 9.53 -20.40
N GLY A 426 -25.00 9.96 -21.10
CA GLY A 426 -26.19 9.17 -21.42
C GLY A 426 -25.90 8.01 -22.36
#